data_d80f6c1df7eaeebebdb1fe5304edf860
#
_entry.id   d80f6c1df7eaeebebdb1fe5304edf860
#
_cell.length_a   1.000
_cell.length_b   1.000
_cell.length_c   1.000
_cell.angle_alpha   90.00
_cell.angle_beta   90.00
_cell.angle_gamma   90.00
#
_symmetry.space_group_name_H-M   'P 1'
#
loop_
_entity.id
_entity.type
_entity.pdbx_description
1 polymer ?
#
loop_
_entity_poly.entity_id
_entity_poly.type
_entity_poly.pdbx_seq_one_letter_code
_entity_poly.pdbx_strand_id
1 'polypeptide(L)'
;MKAQYRKLDGTPVNDLAEYVKEYLVKYPEVALSVGSDSQNIAGSSLFATVVAFRHPGKGVHFVLTKKREPLNSDIITRLFKESEDSIETAEYLRARNINHPITIDVDYNEDEQFKSHKVIPMVKGWILGLGYGMCTKQGVQVASIAADHLL
;
A
#
# COMPACT_ATOMS: atom_id res chain seq x y z
N MET A 1 10.91 11.21 0.08
CA MET A 1 9.51 10.97 -0.28
C MET A 1 8.70 12.26 -0.11
N LYS A 2 8.09 12.71 -1.17
CA LYS A 2 7.33 13.97 -1.16
C LYS A 2 5.83 13.79 -0.98
N ALA A 3 5.36 12.54 -0.84
CA ALA A 3 3.95 12.26 -0.70
C ALA A 3 3.42 12.76 0.65
N GLN A 4 2.29 13.45 0.60
CA GLN A 4 1.61 13.95 1.78
C GLN A 4 0.61 12.90 2.25
N TYR A 5 0.86 12.32 3.41
CA TYR A 5 -0.08 11.37 4.03
C TYR A 5 -1.06 12.11 4.93
N ARG A 6 -2.22 11.53 5.12
CA ARG A 6 -3.28 12.06 6.00
C ARG A 6 -4.04 10.92 6.66
N LYS A 7 -4.67 11.24 7.78
CA LYS A 7 -5.61 10.33 8.42
C LYS A 7 -6.94 10.31 7.65
N LEU A 8 -7.80 9.37 8.00
CA LEU A 8 -9.12 9.23 7.37
C LEU A 8 -9.97 10.49 7.51
N ASP A 9 -9.85 11.20 8.63
CA ASP A 9 -10.58 12.46 8.87
C ASP A 9 -9.99 13.67 8.15
N GLY A 10 -8.91 13.49 7.39
CA GLY A 10 -8.25 14.56 6.66
C GLY A 10 -7.08 15.20 7.40
N THR A 11 -6.85 14.86 8.65
CA THR A 11 -5.73 15.44 9.43
C THR A 11 -4.41 15.09 8.78
N PRO A 12 -3.55 16.08 8.46
CA PRO A 12 -2.27 15.80 7.84
C PRO A 12 -1.34 15.02 8.77
N VAL A 13 -0.54 14.14 8.16
CA VAL A 13 0.57 13.46 8.81
C VAL A 13 1.85 14.10 8.28
N ASN A 14 2.46 14.97 9.07
CA ASN A 14 3.59 15.78 8.62
C ASN A 14 4.85 14.99 8.35
N ASP A 15 5.08 13.93 9.14
CA ASP A 15 6.22 13.04 8.97
C ASP A 15 5.73 11.60 9.12
N LEU A 16 5.65 10.89 8.00
CA LEU A 16 5.13 9.53 8.00
C LEU A 16 5.96 8.58 8.88
N ALA A 17 7.28 8.64 8.76
CA ALA A 17 8.14 7.72 9.53
C ALA A 17 8.00 7.96 11.03
N GLU A 18 7.97 9.21 11.44
CA GLU A 18 7.79 9.55 12.85
C GLU A 18 6.42 9.10 13.37
N TYR A 19 5.38 9.31 12.57
CA TYR A 19 4.04 8.86 12.91
C TYR A 19 4.00 7.34 13.10
N VAL A 20 4.61 6.60 12.17
CA VAL A 20 4.66 5.13 12.26
C VAL A 20 5.44 4.69 13.50
N LYS A 21 6.58 5.31 13.77
CA LYS A 21 7.39 4.99 14.97
C LYS A 21 6.58 5.18 16.24
N GLU A 22 5.95 6.31 16.40
CA GLU A 22 5.13 6.62 17.58
C GLU A 22 3.98 5.63 17.73
N TYR A 23 3.34 5.28 16.62
CA TYR A 23 2.24 4.33 16.64
C TYR A 23 2.71 2.93 17.07
N LEU A 24 3.84 2.48 16.54
CA LEU A 24 4.40 1.16 16.87
C LEU A 24 4.94 1.07 18.30
N VAL A 25 5.41 2.19 18.85
CA VAL A 25 5.81 2.23 20.27
C VAL A 25 4.58 2.06 21.16
N LYS A 26 3.48 2.72 20.80
CA LYS A 26 2.24 2.66 21.57
C LYS A 26 1.53 1.32 21.39
N TYR A 27 1.57 0.74 20.21
CA TYR A 27 0.88 -0.49 19.86
C TYR A 27 1.81 -1.47 19.16
N PRO A 28 2.78 -2.07 19.91
CA PRO A 28 3.79 -2.93 19.27
C PRO A 28 3.24 -4.23 18.70
N GLU A 29 2.02 -4.61 19.05
CA GLU A 29 1.39 -5.85 18.61
C GLU A 29 0.71 -5.73 17.22
N VAL A 30 0.61 -4.53 16.66
CA VAL A 30 -0.08 -4.36 15.38
C VAL A 30 0.70 -4.98 14.24
N ALA A 31 -0.02 -5.47 13.23
CA ALA A 31 0.57 -5.86 11.96
C ALA A 31 0.60 -4.64 11.04
N LEU A 32 1.77 -4.39 10.46
CA LEU A 32 1.99 -3.23 9.58
C LEU A 32 1.95 -3.68 8.13
N SER A 33 1.12 -3.05 7.32
CA SER A 33 1.04 -3.35 5.90
C SER A 33 0.97 -2.08 5.07
N VAL A 34 1.41 -2.20 3.81
CA VAL A 34 1.34 -1.12 2.82
C VAL A 34 0.69 -1.69 1.57
N GLY A 35 -0.26 -0.98 1.03
CA GLY A 35 -0.93 -1.37 -0.20
C GLY A 35 -1.26 -0.16 -1.05
N SER A 36 -1.43 -0.39 -2.33
CA SER A 36 -1.80 0.66 -3.28
C SER A 36 -2.88 0.13 -4.21
N ASP A 37 -3.73 1.03 -4.68
CA ASP A 37 -4.73 0.72 -5.66
C ASP A 37 -4.94 1.92 -6.57
N SER A 38 -5.52 1.69 -7.74
CA SER A 38 -5.73 2.74 -8.71
C SER A 38 -7.09 2.61 -9.38
N GLN A 39 -7.62 3.75 -9.81
CA GLN A 39 -8.83 3.84 -10.62
C GLN A 39 -8.64 4.88 -11.71
N ASN A 40 -9.24 4.64 -12.86
CA ASN A 40 -9.31 5.65 -13.92
C ASN A 40 -10.59 6.45 -13.72
N ILE A 41 -10.44 7.72 -13.38
CA ILE A 41 -11.55 8.61 -13.07
C ILE A 41 -11.35 9.94 -13.79
N ALA A 42 -12.38 10.40 -14.49
CA ALA A 42 -12.39 11.73 -15.11
C ALA A 42 -11.17 12.02 -15.99
N GLY A 43 -10.74 11.04 -16.77
CA GLY A 43 -9.64 11.22 -17.73
C GLY A 43 -8.26 11.15 -17.12
N SER A 44 -8.14 10.69 -15.86
CA SER A 44 -6.86 10.51 -15.16
C SER A 44 -6.80 9.15 -14.50
N SER A 45 -5.60 8.70 -14.16
CA SER A 45 -5.40 7.57 -13.29
C SER A 45 -5.13 8.08 -11.87
N LEU A 46 -5.97 7.70 -10.93
CA LEU A 46 -5.83 8.08 -9.52
C LEU A 46 -5.25 6.91 -8.74
N PHE A 47 -4.10 7.13 -8.10
CA PHE A 47 -3.43 6.12 -7.29
C PHE A 47 -3.55 6.50 -5.82
N ALA A 48 -3.89 5.53 -4.97
CA ALA A 48 -3.89 5.70 -3.53
C ALA A 48 -2.92 4.70 -2.91
N THR A 49 -2.14 5.14 -1.93
CA THR A 49 -1.25 4.29 -1.15
C THR A 49 -1.65 4.41 0.32
N VAL A 50 -1.75 3.28 0.99
CA VAL A 50 -2.24 3.19 2.37
C VAL A 50 -1.21 2.47 3.23
N VAL A 51 -0.90 3.05 4.38
CA VAL A 51 -0.17 2.37 5.45
C VAL A 51 -1.19 1.98 6.51
N ALA A 52 -1.30 0.69 6.78
CA ALA A 52 -2.33 0.14 7.67
C ALA A 52 -1.71 -0.50 8.90
N PHE A 53 -2.33 -0.25 10.05
CA PHE A 53 -1.95 -0.80 11.34
C PHE A 53 -3.11 -1.67 11.82
N ARG A 54 -2.96 -2.99 11.72
CA ARG A 54 -4.01 -3.91 12.12
C ARG A 54 -3.82 -4.31 13.58
N HIS A 55 -4.81 -3.99 14.39
CA HIS A 55 -4.87 -4.46 15.77
C HIS A 55 -5.50 -5.85 15.79
N PRO A 56 -4.83 -6.87 16.35
CA PRO A 56 -5.40 -8.22 16.41
C PRO A 56 -6.78 -8.21 17.06
N GLY A 57 -7.81 -8.61 16.29
CA GLY A 57 -9.18 -8.68 16.77
C GLY A 57 -9.87 -7.35 17.06
N LYS A 58 -9.26 -6.21 16.75
CA LYS A 58 -9.78 -4.89 17.14
C LYS A 58 -9.86 -3.88 15.99
N GLY A 59 -9.78 -4.34 14.76
CA GLY A 59 -9.89 -3.45 13.62
C GLY A 59 -8.56 -2.92 13.12
N VAL A 60 -8.62 -1.89 12.29
CA VAL A 60 -7.48 -1.34 11.59
C VAL A 60 -7.49 0.19 11.64
N HIS A 61 -6.30 0.75 11.88
CA HIS A 61 -6.06 2.18 11.70
C HIS A 61 -5.19 2.35 10.45
N PHE A 62 -5.44 3.40 9.65
CA PHE A 62 -4.64 3.62 8.46
C PHE A 62 -4.48 5.11 8.15
N VAL A 63 -3.39 5.40 7.46
CA VAL A 63 -3.11 6.70 6.85
C VAL A 63 -2.90 6.49 5.36
N LEU A 64 -3.19 7.50 4.56
CA LEU A 64 -3.17 7.34 3.10
C LEU A 64 -2.65 8.58 2.40
N THR A 65 -2.20 8.36 1.17
CA THR A 65 -1.91 9.44 0.23
C THR A 65 -2.51 9.10 -1.12
N LYS A 66 -2.82 10.12 -1.90
CA LYS A 66 -3.34 9.98 -3.26
C LYS A 66 -2.50 10.79 -4.21
N LYS A 67 -2.36 10.30 -5.43
CA LYS A 67 -1.75 11.09 -6.50
C LYS A 67 -2.50 10.85 -7.81
N ARG A 68 -2.55 11.90 -8.63
CA ARG A 68 -3.17 11.84 -9.94
C ARG A 68 -2.07 11.77 -10.99
N GLU A 69 -2.23 10.82 -11.91
CA GLU A 69 -1.29 10.58 -13.00
C GLU A 69 -2.03 10.69 -14.34
N PRO A 70 -1.33 10.86 -15.45
CA PRO A 70 -1.95 10.76 -16.77
C PRO A 70 -2.68 9.43 -16.92
N LEU A 71 -3.80 9.46 -17.65
CA LEU A 71 -4.63 8.27 -17.84
C LEU A 71 -3.82 7.12 -18.40
N ASN A 72 -3.89 5.98 -17.74
CA ASN A 72 -3.27 4.74 -18.19
C ASN A 72 -4.32 3.62 -18.11
N SER A 73 -4.72 3.12 -19.27
CA SER A 73 -5.71 2.05 -19.33
C SER A 73 -5.10 0.66 -19.35
N ASP A 74 -3.77 0.54 -19.34
CA ASP A 74 -3.11 -0.76 -19.30
C ASP A 74 -3.07 -1.27 -17.86
N ILE A 75 -3.81 -2.35 -17.61
CA ILE A 75 -3.95 -2.96 -16.29
C ILE A 75 -2.60 -3.45 -15.77
N ILE A 76 -1.76 -4.01 -16.63
CA ILE A 76 -0.45 -4.53 -16.23
C ILE A 76 0.45 -3.38 -15.74
N THR A 77 0.52 -2.30 -16.49
CA THR A 77 1.31 -1.12 -16.12
C THR A 77 0.82 -0.50 -14.82
N ARG A 78 -0.51 -0.40 -14.65
CA ARG A 78 -1.08 0.13 -13.40
C ARG A 78 -0.76 -0.76 -12.21
N LEU A 79 -0.89 -2.09 -12.37
CA LEU A 79 -0.55 -3.03 -11.31
C LEU A 79 0.90 -2.91 -10.90
N PHE A 80 1.80 -2.81 -11.87
CA PHE A 80 3.23 -2.62 -11.61
C PHE A 80 3.49 -1.32 -10.84
N LYS A 81 2.83 -0.25 -11.24
CA LYS A 81 2.93 1.06 -10.59
C LYS A 81 2.39 1.04 -9.16
N GLU A 82 1.28 0.38 -8.93
CA GLU A 82 0.73 0.19 -7.58
C GLU A 82 1.73 -0.54 -6.69
N SER A 83 2.32 -1.60 -7.21
CA SER A 83 3.34 -2.36 -6.48
C SER A 83 4.58 -1.52 -6.18
N GLU A 84 5.03 -0.74 -7.15
CA GLU A 84 6.16 0.17 -7.00
C GLU A 84 5.89 1.22 -5.91
N ASP A 85 4.71 1.82 -5.90
CA ASP A 85 4.33 2.80 -4.90
C ASP A 85 4.33 2.21 -3.49
N SER A 86 3.81 1.00 -3.33
CA SER A 86 3.81 0.30 -2.05
C SER A 86 5.21 -0.03 -1.58
N ILE A 87 6.04 -0.55 -2.47
CA ILE A 87 7.43 -0.89 -2.16
C ILE A 87 8.22 0.37 -1.80
N GLU A 88 8.04 1.45 -2.55
CA GLU A 88 8.71 2.72 -2.28
C GLU A 88 8.38 3.23 -0.88
N THR A 89 7.12 3.15 -0.47
CA THR A 89 6.70 3.56 0.86
C THR A 89 7.33 2.67 1.94
N ALA A 90 7.34 1.35 1.74
CA ALA A 90 7.95 0.42 2.68
C ALA A 90 9.47 0.66 2.80
N GLU A 91 10.15 0.88 1.68
CA GLU A 91 11.58 1.21 1.66
C GLU A 91 11.88 2.53 2.37
N TYR A 92 11.02 3.53 2.18
CA TYR A 92 11.13 4.79 2.89
C TYR A 92 11.08 4.59 4.40
N LEU A 93 10.14 3.78 4.89
CA LEU A 93 10.01 3.48 6.31
C LEU A 93 11.22 2.72 6.83
N ARG A 94 11.66 1.69 6.11
CA ARG A 94 12.82 0.89 6.50
C ARG A 94 14.09 1.74 6.57
N ALA A 95 14.29 2.65 5.63
CA ALA A 95 15.45 3.54 5.60
C ALA A 95 15.47 4.49 6.81
N ARG A 96 14.35 4.68 7.47
CA ARG A 96 14.21 5.51 8.66
C ARG A 96 14.11 4.69 9.95
N ASN A 97 14.68 3.49 9.91
CA ASN A 97 14.82 2.61 11.08
C ASN A 97 13.50 2.04 11.62
N ILE A 98 12.51 1.87 10.76
CA ILE A 98 11.34 1.08 11.10
C ILE A 98 11.73 -0.39 10.92
N ASN A 99 11.96 -1.09 12.03
CA ASN A 99 12.40 -2.49 12.03
C ASN A 99 11.23 -3.47 12.14
N HIS A 100 10.02 -2.98 12.33
CA HIS A 100 8.81 -3.79 12.39
C HIS A 100 8.59 -4.49 11.06
N PRO A 101 8.17 -5.77 11.04
CA PRO A 101 7.87 -6.45 9.78
C PRO A 101 6.80 -5.73 8.98
N ILE A 102 7.00 -5.62 7.68
CA ILE A 102 6.06 -4.97 6.77
C ILE A 102 5.56 -5.97 5.74
N THR A 103 4.26 -6.03 5.57
CA THR A 103 3.62 -6.83 4.51
C THR A 103 3.16 -5.89 3.41
N ILE A 104 3.42 -6.25 2.16
CA ILE A 104 2.92 -5.52 1.00
C ILE A 104 1.64 -6.21 0.52
N ASP A 105 0.55 -5.47 0.48
CA ASP A 105 -0.71 -5.96 -0.07
C ASP A 105 -0.74 -5.71 -1.57
N VAL A 106 -1.02 -6.76 -2.33
CA VAL A 106 -1.11 -6.68 -3.79
C VAL A 106 -2.50 -7.14 -4.20
N ASP A 107 -3.25 -6.26 -4.84
CA ASP A 107 -4.61 -6.56 -5.26
C ASP A 107 -4.60 -7.08 -6.70
N TYR A 108 -4.83 -8.39 -6.84
CA TYR A 108 -5.06 -9.00 -8.15
C TYR A 108 -6.53 -9.38 -8.26
N ASN A 109 -7.21 -8.77 -9.20
CA ASN A 109 -8.53 -9.20 -9.59
C ASN A 109 -8.40 -10.52 -10.38
N GLU A 110 -9.29 -11.49 -10.12
CA GLU A 110 -9.27 -12.77 -10.84
C GLU A 110 -9.41 -12.59 -12.35
N ASP A 111 -10.24 -11.65 -12.78
CA ASP A 111 -10.40 -11.33 -14.20
C ASP A 111 -9.14 -10.73 -14.78
N GLU A 112 -8.32 -10.08 -13.98
CA GLU A 112 -7.05 -9.47 -14.37
C GLU A 112 -5.90 -10.46 -14.28
N GLN A 113 -6.02 -11.53 -13.50
CA GLN A 113 -4.97 -12.55 -13.35
C GLN A 113 -4.55 -13.13 -14.70
N PHE A 114 -5.49 -13.29 -15.61
CA PHE A 114 -5.19 -13.79 -16.95
C PHE A 114 -4.20 -12.89 -17.69
N LYS A 115 -4.35 -11.59 -17.56
CA LYS A 115 -3.49 -10.60 -18.21
C LYS A 115 -2.20 -10.36 -17.43
N SER A 116 -2.24 -10.53 -16.13
CA SER A 116 -1.15 -10.17 -15.24
C SER A 116 -0.35 -11.36 -14.71
N HIS A 117 -0.66 -12.59 -15.14
CA HIS A 117 -0.02 -13.80 -14.59
C HIS A 117 1.50 -13.84 -14.76
N LYS A 118 2.04 -13.11 -15.74
CA LYS A 118 3.50 -12.99 -15.91
C LYS A 118 4.10 -11.95 -14.98
N VAL A 119 3.34 -10.94 -14.62
CA VAL A 119 3.78 -9.85 -13.75
C VAL A 119 3.76 -10.26 -12.29
N ILE A 120 2.77 -11.07 -11.91
CA ILE A 120 2.58 -11.52 -10.53
C ILE A 120 3.85 -12.19 -9.95
N PRO A 121 4.48 -13.17 -10.64
CA PRO A 121 5.72 -13.77 -10.12
C PRO A 121 6.86 -12.77 -10.01
N MET A 122 6.97 -11.80 -10.93
CA MET A 122 7.98 -10.75 -10.87
C MET A 122 7.79 -9.85 -9.66
N VAL A 123 6.56 -9.40 -9.43
CA VAL A 123 6.23 -8.56 -8.28
C VAL A 123 6.47 -9.31 -6.99
N LYS A 124 6.04 -10.58 -6.92
CA LYS A 124 6.28 -11.44 -5.75
C LYS A 124 7.77 -11.59 -5.46
N GLY A 125 8.57 -11.89 -6.48
CA GLY A 125 10.02 -12.01 -6.34
C GLY A 125 10.65 -10.71 -5.85
N TRP A 126 10.19 -9.58 -6.37
CA TRP A 126 10.66 -8.26 -5.96
C TRP A 126 10.35 -8.00 -4.49
N ILE A 127 9.10 -8.18 -4.08
CA ILE A 127 8.65 -7.94 -2.70
C ILE A 127 9.39 -8.85 -1.72
N LEU A 128 9.40 -10.15 -1.98
CA LEU A 128 10.05 -11.13 -1.09
C LEU A 128 11.56 -10.97 -1.08
N GLY A 129 12.15 -10.64 -2.23
CA GLY A 129 13.59 -10.40 -2.34
C GLY A 129 14.08 -9.22 -1.51
N LEU A 130 13.21 -8.24 -1.25
CA LEU A 130 13.51 -7.10 -0.39
C LEU A 130 13.28 -7.41 1.10
N GLY A 131 12.75 -8.59 1.41
CA GLY A 131 12.51 -9.01 2.80
C GLY A 131 11.14 -8.65 3.34
N TYR A 132 10.19 -8.26 2.49
CA TYR A 132 8.82 -7.99 2.90
C TYR A 132 7.95 -9.24 2.78
N GLY A 133 6.90 -9.33 3.59
CA GLY A 133 5.82 -10.26 3.36
C GLY A 133 4.94 -9.79 2.21
N MET A 134 4.19 -10.71 1.61
CA MET A 134 3.24 -10.38 0.56
C MET A 134 1.88 -10.99 0.87
N CYS A 135 0.84 -10.19 0.71
CA CYS A 135 -0.54 -10.63 0.83
C CYS A 135 -1.26 -10.33 -0.48
N THR A 136 -1.94 -11.33 -1.01
CA THR A 136 -2.72 -11.17 -2.24
C THR A 136 -4.21 -11.04 -1.93
N LYS A 137 -5.03 -10.87 -2.95
CA LYS A 137 -6.48 -10.70 -2.81
C LYS A 137 -7.16 -11.82 -2.02
N GLN A 138 -6.59 -13.01 -1.97
CA GLN A 138 -7.16 -14.13 -1.23
C GLN A 138 -6.84 -14.06 0.26
N GLY A 139 -5.91 -13.19 0.65
CA GLY A 139 -5.61 -12.90 2.04
C GLY A 139 -6.36 -11.68 2.54
N VAL A 140 -5.87 -11.09 3.63
CA VAL A 140 -6.48 -9.89 4.19
C VAL A 140 -5.80 -8.66 3.60
N GLN A 141 -6.46 -7.99 2.68
CA GLN A 141 -5.95 -6.85 1.93
C GLN A 141 -6.49 -5.55 2.51
N VAL A 142 -6.14 -5.28 3.74
CA VAL A 142 -6.69 -4.11 4.45
C VAL A 142 -6.35 -2.81 3.75
N ALA A 143 -5.10 -2.66 3.32
CA ALA A 143 -4.66 -1.42 2.68
C ALA A 143 -5.34 -1.22 1.33
N SER A 144 -5.44 -2.28 0.52
CA SER A 144 -6.11 -2.20 -0.78
C SER A 144 -7.60 -1.90 -0.63
N ILE A 145 -8.27 -2.55 0.33
CA ILE A 145 -9.69 -2.29 0.61
C ILE A 145 -9.88 -0.85 1.04
N ALA A 146 -9.03 -0.35 1.92
CA ALA A 146 -9.10 1.04 2.38
C ALA A 146 -8.86 2.01 1.23
N ALA A 147 -7.88 1.74 0.37
CA ALA A 147 -7.59 2.57 -0.80
C ALA A 147 -8.78 2.62 -1.76
N ASP A 148 -9.38 1.47 -2.08
CA ASP A 148 -10.56 1.38 -2.92
C ASP A 148 -11.73 2.21 -2.37
N HIS A 149 -11.99 2.05 -1.08
CA HIS A 149 -13.10 2.74 -0.42
C HIS A 149 -12.93 4.26 -0.44
N LEU A 150 -11.69 4.74 -0.44
CA LEU A 150 -11.38 6.16 -0.34
C LEU A 150 -11.13 6.83 -1.70
N LEU A 151 -11.05 6.06 -2.77
CA LEU A 151 -10.94 6.60 -4.11
C LEU A 151 -12.25 7.21 -4.54
#